data_8c9653e53b4588ce209329afa91af25f
#
_entry.id   8c9653e53b4588ce209329afa91af25f
#
_cell.length_a   1.000
_cell.length_b   1.000
_cell.length_c   1.000
_cell.angle_alpha   90.00
_cell.angle_beta   90.00
_cell.angle_gamma   90.00
#
_symmetry.space_group_name_H-M   'P 1'
#
loop_
_entity.id
_entity.type
_entity.pdbx_description
1 polymer ?
#
loop_
_entity_poly.entity_id
_entity_poly.type
_entity_poly.pdbx_seq_one_letter_code
_entity_poly.pdbx_strand_id
1 'polypeptide(L)'
;MRIEIPELCLVALVGVSGSGKSTFAKAHFKPTEVLSSDYFRALVSDDENNQAVSAQAFDALYYVARKRLELGLLTVIDATNVQSDARREIIRLAKEQNIHAAAIVLDLPEQVCRERNEKRADRDFGASVIAKQSAQLKRSLKYLKKDGFRFVYTLKSEADIAECEIVRTPLWSDKKSERGPFDIIGDVHGCFDELAEMLQKLGYAVDAENFAAAPPEGRRAVFLGDLCDRGPGNVEVLRLVMNMCASGAAYCVPGNHDAKLLKHLRGKDVQRTHGLDATIEQLDGQNEDFRREVAVFLDGLVSHYVFDGGRLVVAHAGLPEKLQGRASSRVRSFCLYGDTDGETDEFGLPVRLPWAEEYRGRALIVYGHTPVPEVRNVNGAVCIDTGCVFGGKLTALRYPERES
;
A
#
# COMPACT_ATOMS: atom_id res chain seq x y z
N MET A 1 -11.40 -0.30 -23.34
CA MET A 1 -10.93 0.46 -22.13
C MET A 1 -9.98 -0.40 -21.31
N ARG A 2 -8.81 0.13 -20.86
CA ARG A 2 -7.88 -0.58 -19.98
C ARG A 2 -8.16 -0.24 -18.50
N ILE A 3 -8.36 -1.26 -17.66
CA ILE A 3 -8.61 -1.17 -16.22
C ILE A 3 -7.42 -1.79 -15.49
N GLU A 4 -6.73 -1.02 -14.68
CA GLU A 4 -5.60 -1.49 -13.89
C GLU A 4 -6.02 -1.69 -12.44
N ILE A 5 -5.87 -2.92 -11.92
CA ILE A 5 -6.15 -3.27 -10.53
C ILE A 5 -4.93 -3.95 -9.90
N PRO A 6 -4.70 -3.77 -8.59
CA PRO A 6 -3.66 -4.52 -7.90
C PRO A 6 -3.90 -6.04 -7.96
N GLU A 7 -2.80 -6.81 -8.03
CA GLU A 7 -2.87 -8.28 -7.95
C GLU A 7 -3.53 -8.77 -6.66
N LEU A 8 -3.32 -8.05 -5.54
CA LEU A 8 -4.05 -8.23 -4.30
C LEU A 8 -5.05 -7.09 -4.13
N CYS A 9 -6.32 -7.38 -4.42
CA CYS A 9 -7.40 -6.40 -4.40
C CYS A 9 -8.74 -7.09 -4.09
N LEU A 10 -9.64 -6.38 -3.43
CA LEU A 10 -11.06 -6.74 -3.33
C LEU A 10 -11.84 -5.94 -4.38
N VAL A 11 -12.33 -6.62 -5.40
CA VAL A 11 -13.09 -6.01 -6.50
C VAL A 11 -14.59 -6.12 -6.22
N ALA A 12 -15.29 -5.00 -6.26
CA ALA A 12 -16.75 -4.97 -6.26
C ALA A 12 -17.26 -4.71 -7.68
N LEU A 13 -18.03 -5.62 -8.24
CA LEU A 13 -18.84 -5.33 -9.41
C LEU A 13 -20.07 -4.54 -8.97
N VAL A 14 -20.33 -3.42 -9.61
CA VAL A 14 -21.45 -2.53 -9.26
C VAL A 14 -22.33 -2.34 -10.51
N GLY A 15 -23.62 -2.54 -10.38
CA GLY A 15 -24.53 -2.35 -11.53
C GLY A 15 -25.90 -3.01 -11.29
N VAL A 16 -26.87 -2.58 -12.04
CA VAL A 16 -28.27 -3.11 -11.97
C VAL A 16 -28.36 -4.56 -12.43
N SER A 17 -29.40 -5.26 -12.04
CA SER A 17 -29.75 -6.57 -12.63
C SER A 17 -29.87 -6.43 -14.14
N GLY A 18 -29.33 -7.38 -14.90
CA GLY A 18 -29.29 -7.31 -16.36
C GLY A 18 -28.14 -6.47 -16.95
N SER A 19 -27.31 -5.77 -16.15
CA SER A 19 -26.17 -5.00 -16.67
C SER A 19 -25.00 -5.84 -17.20
N GLY A 20 -25.00 -7.16 -17.00
CA GLY A 20 -23.98 -8.07 -17.52
C GLY A 20 -22.80 -8.35 -16.54
N LYS A 21 -22.92 -8.03 -15.25
CA LYS A 21 -21.86 -8.23 -14.24
C LYS A 21 -21.30 -9.65 -14.23
N SER A 22 -22.15 -10.66 -14.13
CA SER A 22 -21.71 -12.06 -14.05
C SER A 22 -21.06 -12.54 -15.35
N THR A 23 -21.51 -12.05 -16.51
CA THR A 23 -20.87 -12.29 -17.80
C THR A 23 -19.48 -11.64 -17.84
N PHE A 24 -19.37 -10.39 -17.40
CA PHE A 24 -18.11 -9.67 -17.28
C PHE A 24 -17.15 -10.37 -16.31
N ALA A 25 -17.67 -10.79 -15.13
CA ALA A 25 -16.86 -11.53 -14.17
C ALA A 25 -16.27 -12.81 -14.77
N LYS A 26 -17.09 -13.61 -15.48
CA LYS A 26 -16.65 -14.85 -16.14
C LYS A 26 -15.63 -14.62 -17.25
N ALA A 27 -15.70 -13.48 -17.95
CA ALA A 27 -14.77 -13.16 -19.03
C ALA A 27 -13.39 -12.73 -18.53
N HIS A 28 -13.31 -12.08 -17.35
CA HIS A 28 -12.09 -11.40 -16.91
C HIS A 28 -11.44 -11.99 -15.65
N PHE A 29 -12.15 -12.85 -14.90
CA PHE A 29 -11.67 -13.40 -13.63
C PHE A 29 -11.78 -14.91 -13.60
N LYS A 30 -10.93 -15.56 -12.84
CA LYS A 30 -10.99 -17.01 -12.63
C LYS A 30 -12.29 -17.35 -11.88
N PRO A 31 -12.91 -18.51 -12.16
CA PRO A 31 -14.12 -18.92 -11.43
C PRO A 31 -13.97 -18.90 -9.92
N THR A 32 -12.78 -19.28 -9.40
CA THR A 32 -12.47 -19.29 -7.98
C THR A 32 -12.28 -17.88 -7.38
N GLU A 33 -12.08 -16.85 -8.18
CA GLU A 33 -11.95 -15.46 -7.73
C GLU A 33 -13.32 -14.78 -7.54
N VAL A 34 -14.35 -15.28 -8.23
CA VAL A 34 -15.68 -14.66 -8.27
C VAL A 34 -16.59 -15.28 -7.21
N LEU A 35 -17.02 -14.45 -6.29
CA LEU A 35 -18.01 -14.79 -5.27
C LEU A 35 -19.33 -14.12 -5.63
N SER A 36 -20.26 -14.91 -6.19
CA SER A 36 -21.57 -14.44 -6.64
C SER A 36 -22.60 -14.57 -5.54
N SER A 37 -23.35 -13.51 -5.26
CA SER A 37 -24.46 -13.55 -4.29
C SER A 37 -25.53 -14.57 -4.66
N ASP A 38 -25.73 -14.78 -5.95
CA ASP A 38 -26.71 -15.74 -6.47
C ASP A 38 -26.25 -17.18 -6.19
N TYR A 39 -24.99 -17.48 -6.50
CA TYR A 39 -24.40 -18.78 -6.17
C TYR A 39 -24.43 -19.09 -4.69
N PHE A 40 -24.16 -18.10 -3.82
CA PHE A 40 -24.23 -18.30 -2.38
C PHE A 40 -25.68 -18.48 -1.87
N ARG A 41 -26.69 -17.87 -2.53
CA ARG A 41 -28.10 -18.19 -2.23
C ARG A 41 -28.42 -19.63 -2.59
N ALA A 42 -27.99 -20.09 -3.76
CA ALA A 42 -28.16 -21.50 -4.13
C ALA A 42 -27.49 -22.44 -3.11
N LEU A 43 -26.28 -22.14 -2.65
CA LEU A 43 -25.58 -22.96 -1.66
C LEU A 43 -26.29 -23.07 -0.30
N VAL A 44 -27.04 -22.05 0.12
CA VAL A 44 -27.70 -22.05 1.43
C VAL A 44 -29.17 -22.44 1.40
N SER A 45 -29.80 -22.51 0.19
CA SER A 45 -31.24 -22.77 0.08
C SER A 45 -31.67 -23.60 -1.13
N ASP A 46 -30.70 -24.15 -1.90
CA ASP A 46 -30.91 -24.87 -3.16
C ASP A 46 -31.69 -24.05 -4.22
N ASP A 47 -31.81 -22.71 -4.02
CA ASP A 47 -32.48 -21.78 -4.93
C ASP A 47 -31.74 -20.43 -4.98
N GLU A 48 -31.15 -20.12 -6.14
CA GLU A 48 -30.42 -18.85 -6.36
C GLU A 48 -31.33 -17.61 -6.33
N ASN A 49 -32.65 -17.79 -6.53
CA ASN A 49 -33.65 -16.73 -6.55
C ASN A 49 -34.26 -16.42 -5.17
N ASN A 50 -33.99 -17.25 -4.19
CA ASN A 50 -34.54 -17.08 -2.83
C ASN A 50 -33.92 -15.86 -2.13
N GLN A 51 -34.62 -14.70 -2.25
CA GLN A 51 -34.18 -13.46 -1.63
C GLN A 51 -34.29 -13.45 -0.09
N ALA A 52 -35.11 -14.35 0.48
CA ALA A 52 -35.33 -14.41 1.93
C ALA A 52 -34.05 -14.84 2.70
N VAL A 53 -33.14 -15.59 2.04
CA VAL A 53 -31.87 -16.06 2.62
C VAL A 53 -30.68 -15.16 2.27
N SER A 54 -30.93 -13.95 1.76
CA SER A 54 -29.85 -13.08 1.31
C SER A 54 -28.85 -12.75 2.44
N ALA A 55 -29.29 -12.58 3.67
CA ALA A 55 -28.41 -12.31 4.80
C ALA A 55 -27.42 -13.48 5.01
N GLN A 56 -27.93 -14.71 5.09
CA GLN A 56 -27.10 -15.92 5.27
C GLN A 56 -26.15 -16.15 4.09
N ALA A 57 -26.62 -15.88 2.87
CA ALA A 57 -25.81 -15.98 1.68
C ALA A 57 -24.63 -14.98 1.70
N PHE A 58 -24.87 -13.75 2.11
CA PHE A 58 -23.80 -12.75 2.23
C PHE A 58 -22.85 -13.05 3.40
N ASP A 59 -23.32 -13.59 4.52
CA ASP A 59 -22.43 -14.03 5.62
C ASP A 59 -21.45 -15.09 5.14
N ALA A 60 -21.94 -16.12 4.45
CA ALA A 60 -21.11 -17.17 3.88
C ALA A 60 -20.13 -16.61 2.81
N LEU A 61 -20.62 -15.71 1.94
CA LEU A 61 -19.82 -15.05 0.91
C LEU A 61 -18.68 -14.24 1.54
N TYR A 62 -18.95 -13.42 2.53
CA TYR A 62 -17.93 -12.60 3.19
C TYR A 62 -16.96 -13.45 4.01
N TYR A 63 -17.42 -14.57 4.58
CA TYR A 63 -16.52 -15.52 5.24
C TYR A 63 -15.49 -16.08 4.25
N VAL A 64 -15.93 -16.57 3.09
CA VAL A 64 -15.04 -17.08 2.04
C VAL A 64 -14.13 -15.96 1.50
N ALA A 65 -14.69 -14.76 1.27
CA ALA A 65 -13.90 -13.61 0.82
C ALA A 65 -12.76 -13.31 1.79
N ARG A 66 -13.04 -13.28 3.11
CA ARG A 66 -12.03 -13.06 4.14
C ARG A 66 -10.92 -14.10 4.07
N LYS A 67 -11.26 -15.39 3.97
CA LYS A 67 -10.25 -16.46 3.88
C LYS A 67 -9.37 -16.34 2.65
N ARG A 68 -9.93 -15.97 1.51
CA ARG A 68 -9.15 -15.73 0.29
C ARG A 68 -8.19 -14.55 0.42
N LEU A 69 -8.68 -13.43 1.00
CA LEU A 69 -7.88 -12.23 1.20
C LEU A 69 -6.78 -12.42 2.26
N GLU A 70 -7.02 -13.22 3.30
CA GLU A 70 -6.01 -13.65 4.27
C GLU A 70 -4.85 -14.36 3.56
N LEU A 71 -5.15 -15.19 2.56
CA LEU A 71 -4.17 -15.90 1.74
C LEU A 71 -3.54 -15.05 0.62
N GLY A 72 -3.85 -13.75 0.55
CA GLY A 72 -3.32 -12.85 -0.48
C GLY A 72 -3.92 -13.07 -1.88
N LEU A 73 -5.13 -13.60 -1.98
CA LEU A 73 -5.79 -13.92 -3.23
C LEU A 73 -6.79 -12.82 -3.64
N LEU A 74 -6.67 -12.36 -4.90
CA LEU A 74 -7.66 -11.46 -5.49
C LEU A 74 -9.05 -12.05 -5.37
N THR A 75 -10.02 -11.22 -4.98
CA THR A 75 -11.41 -11.64 -4.76
C THR A 75 -12.38 -10.65 -5.39
N VAL A 76 -13.38 -11.14 -6.07
CA VAL A 76 -14.41 -10.35 -6.77
C VAL A 76 -15.76 -10.63 -6.16
N ILE A 77 -16.47 -9.59 -5.73
CA ILE A 77 -17.85 -9.69 -5.25
C ILE A 77 -18.80 -9.38 -6.40
N ASP A 78 -19.47 -10.41 -6.90
CA ASP A 78 -20.49 -10.32 -7.94
C ASP A 78 -21.87 -10.22 -7.31
N ALA A 79 -22.31 -9.00 -7.06
CA ALA A 79 -23.64 -8.63 -6.63
C ALA A 79 -24.03 -7.28 -7.22
N THR A 80 -25.26 -6.80 -7.01
CA THR A 80 -25.66 -5.50 -7.56
C THR A 80 -24.88 -4.34 -6.96
N ASN A 81 -24.58 -4.36 -5.66
CA ASN A 81 -23.76 -3.40 -4.92
C ASN A 81 -24.15 -1.92 -5.14
N VAL A 82 -25.40 -1.67 -5.57
CA VAL A 82 -25.90 -0.32 -5.85
C VAL A 82 -26.18 0.49 -4.60
N GLN A 83 -26.39 -0.20 -3.45
CA GLN A 83 -26.67 0.43 -2.16
C GLN A 83 -25.36 0.73 -1.42
N SER A 84 -25.32 1.87 -0.73
CA SER A 84 -24.15 2.27 0.08
C SER A 84 -23.84 1.28 1.20
N ASP A 85 -24.88 0.70 1.82
CA ASP A 85 -24.69 -0.24 2.93
C ASP A 85 -23.99 -1.52 2.51
N ALA A 86 -24.38 -2.09 1.36
CA ALA A 86 -23.70 -3.25 0.79
C ALA A 86 -22.20 -2.95 0.51
N ARG A 87 -21.90 -1.75 0.01
CA ARG A 87 -20.51 -1.35 -0.29
C ARG A 87 -19.71 -1.07 1.00
N ARG A 88 -20.36 -0.59 2.08
CA ARG A 88 -19.68 -0.41 3.37
C ARG A 88 -19.11 -1.71 3.92
N GLU A 89 -19.83 -2.83 3.78
CA GLU A 89 -19.32 -4.14 4.19
C GLU A 89 -18.09 -4.58 3.38
N ILE A 90 -18.10 -4.36 2.06
CA ILE A 90 -16.95 -4.64 1.19
C ILE A 90 -15.74 -3.80 1.62
N ILE A 91 -15.95 -2.51 1.87
CA ILE A 91 -14.87 -1.61 2.30
C ILE A 91 -14.39 -1.98 3.72
N ARG A 92 -15.29 -2.37 4.63
CA ARG A 92 -14.91 -2.85 5.95
C ARG A 92 -14.00 -4.07 5.85
N LEU A 93 -14.38 -5.06 5.04
CA LEU A 93 -13.58 -6.25 4.80
C LEU A 93 -12.19 -5.90 4.20
N ALA A 94 -12.13 -5.01 3.21
CA ALA A 94 -10.87 -4.57 2.62
C ALA A 94 -9.96 -3.89 3.66
N LYS A 95 -10.52 -3.04 4.52
CA LYS A 95 -9.79 -2.39 5.61
C LYS A 95 -9.28 -3.39 6.65
N GLU A 96 -10.11 -4.34 7.08
CA GLU A 96 -9.73 -5.41 8.00
C GLU A 96 -8.55 -6.22 7.46
N GLN A 97 -8.53 -6.44 6.15
CA GLN A 97 -7.47 -7.19 5.47
C GLN A 97 -6.30 -6.32 4.98
N ASN A 98 -6.32 -5.00 5.28
CA ASN A 98 -5.28 -4.05 4.89
C ASN A 98 -4.97 -4.05 3.38
N ILE A 99 -5.99 -4.12 2.55
CA ILE A 99 -5.89 -4.13 1.09
C ILE A 99 -6.73 -3.02 0.46
N HIS A 100 -6.45 -2.72 -0.80
CA HIS A 100 -7.27 -1.81 -1.57
C HIS A 100 -8.55 -2.48 -2.07
N ALA A 101 -9.62 -1.68 -2.17
CA ALA A 101 -10.83 -2.05 -2.87
C ALA A 101 -10.95 -1.31 -4.21
N ALA A 102 -11.41 -2.01 -5.23
CA ALA A 102 -11.74 -1.48 -6.54
C ALA A 102 -13.23 -1.66 -6.84
N ALA A 103 -13.87 -0.65 -7.43
CA ALA A 103 -15.22 -0.74 -7.96
C ALA A 103 -15.17 -0.73 -9.49
N ILE A 104 -15.75 -1.74 -10.12
CA ILE A 104 -15.99 -1.78 -11.58
C ILE A 104 -17.49 -1.64 -11.78
N VAL A 105 -17.89 -0.50 -12.29
CA VAL A 105 -19.30 -0.13 -12.46
C VAL A 105 -19.73 -0.40 -13.89
N LEU A 106 -20.79 -1.18 -14.05
CA LEU A 106 -21.48 -1.39 -15.32
C LEU A 106 -22.73 -0.49 -15.33
N ASP A 107 -22.59 0.74 -15.85
CA ASP A 107 -23.61 1.78 -15.88
C ASP A 107 -24.29 1.82 -17.26
N LEU A 108 -24.95 0.71 -17.62
CA LEU A 108 -25.70 0.62 -18.87
C LEU A 108 -27.06 1.32 -18.79
N PRO A 109 -27.64 1.75 -19.94
CA PRO A 109 -29.00 2.26 -19.99
C PRO A 109 -30.01 1.30 -19.38
N GLU A 110 -30.95 1.82 -18.59
CA GLU A 110 -31.97 1.03 -17.90
C GLU A 110 -32.76 0.13 -18.86
N GLN A 111 -33.08 0.63 -20.03
CA GLN A 111 -33.81 -0.14 -21.07
C GLN A 111 -33.04 -1.41 -21.47
N VAL A 112 -31.74 -1.31 -21.72
CA VAL A 112 -30.87 -2.47 -22.04
C VAL A 112 -30.91 -3.51 -20.90
N CYS A 113 -30.85 -3.04 -19.67
CA CYS A 113 -30.91 -3.92 -18.51
C CYS A 113 -32.26 -4.63 -18.39
N ARG A 114 -33.38 -3.94 -18.69
CA ARG A 114 -34.72 -4.51 -18.68
C ARG A 114 -34.86 -5.57 -19.76
N GLU A 115 -34.53 -5.26 -21.03
CA GLU A 115 -34.62 -6.18 -22.17
C GLU A 115 -33.80 -7.47 -21.92
N ARG A 116 -32.62 -7.34 -21.30
CA ARG A 116 -31.79 -8.49 -20.92
C ARG A 116 -32.37 -9.30 -19.79
N ASN A 117 -33.02 -8.64 -18.81
CA ASN A 117 -33.69 -9.32 -17.71
C ASN A 117 -34.93 -10.09 -18.16
N GLU A 118 -35.74 -9.54 -19.05
CA GLU A 118 -36.93 -10.18 -19.64
C GLU A 118 -36.60 -11.42 -20.47
N LYS A 119 -35.41 -11.46 -21.09
CA LYS A 119 -34.92 -12.62 -21.87
C LYS A 119 -34.39 -13.75 -20.99
N ARG A 120 -34.28 -13.56 -19.69
CA ARG A 120 -33.82 -14.60 -18.76
C ARG A 120 -35.00 -15.48 -18.34
N ALA A 121 -34.89 -16.79 -18.66
CA ALA A 121 -35.90 -17.78 -18.30
C ALA A 121 -35.89 -18.13 -16.80
N ASP A 122 -34.77 -17.85 -16.13
CA ASP A 122 -34.47 -18.25 -14.74
C ASP A 122 -34.83 -17.17 -13.70
N ARG A 123 -35.16 -15.94 -14.14
CA ARG A 123 -35.43 -14.81 -13.25
C ARG A 123 -36.45 -13.85 -13.81
N ASP A 124 -37.42 -13.51 -13.00
CA ASP A 124 -38.33 -12.39 -13.27
C ASP A 124 -38.25 -11.35 -12.16
N PHE A 125 -37.26 -10.45 -12.27
CA PHE A 125 -37.32 -9.21 -11.49
C PHE A 125 -38.20 -8.23 -12.24
N GLY A 126 -39.37 -7.89 -11.67
CA GLY A 126 -40.27 -6.90 -12.27
C GLY A 126 -39.54 -5.59 -12.62
N ALA A 127 -39.97 -4.93 -13.68
CA ALA A 127 -39.40 -3.69 -14.19
C ALA A 127 -39.17 -2.60 -13.11
N SER A 128 -40.01 -2.59 -12.07
CA SER A 128 -39.92 -1.68 -10.92
C SER A 128 -38.64 -1.87 -10.10
N VAL A 129 -38.13 -3.10 -9.98
CA VAL A 129 -36.89 -3.41 -9.26
C VAL A 129 -35.69 -2.84 -10.01
N ILE A 130 -35.65 -3.01 -11.35
CA ILE A 130 -34.58 -2.48 -12.18
C ILE A 130 -34.57 -0.95 -12.14
N ALA A 131 -35.74 -0.30 -12.25
CA ALA A 131 -35.87 1.15 -12.14
C ALA A 131 -35.36 1.67 -10.77
N LYS A 132 -35.72 0.99 -9.67
CA LYS A 132 -35.25 1.34 -8.33
C LYS A 132 -33.73 1.20 -8.22
N GLN A 133 -33.16 0.09 -8.71
CA GLN A 133 -31.71 -0.13 -8.73
C GLN A 133 -30.98 0.91 -9.59
N SER A 134 -31.51 1.28 -10.77
CA SER A 134 -30.96 2.31 -11.65
C SER A 134 -30.92 3.68 -10.96
N ALA A 135 -32.02 4.07 -10.31
CA ALA A 135 -32.07 5.31 -9.56
C ALA A 135 -31.07 5.31 -8.38
N GLN A 136 -30.93 4.19 -7.66
CA GLN A 136 -29.93 4.05 -6.59
C GLN A 136 -28.51 4.15 -7.12
N LEU A 137 -28.19 3.48 -8.22
CA LEU A 137 -26.88 3.53 -8.86
C LEU A 137 -26.52 4.98 -9.21
N LYS A 138 -27.37 5.69 -9.96
CA LYS A 138 -27.14 7.08 -10.37
C LYS A 138 -26.88 8.01 -9.18
N ARG A 139 -27.62 7.85 -8.08
CA ARG A 139 -27.42 8.63 -6.87
C ARG A 139 -26.09 8.33 -6.17
N SER A 140 -25.63 7.09 -6.24
CA SER A 140 -24.49 6.61 -5.43
C SER A 140 -23.15 6.67 -6.16
N LEU A 141 -23.11 6.76 -7.49
CA LEU A 141 -21.88 6.77 -8.29
C LEU A 141 -20.85 7.80 -7.81
N LYS A 142 -21.31 9.03 -7.53
CA LYS A 142 -20.43 10.13 -7.07
C LYS A 142 -19.80 9.90 -5.68
N TYR A 143 -20.28 8.92 -4.93
CA TYR A 143 -19.83 8.65 -3.57
C TYR A 143 -18.85 7.46 -3.49
N LEU A 144 -18.63 6.68 -4.55
CA LEU A 144 -17.80 5.48 -4.53
C LEU A 144 -16.40 5.73 -3.94
N LYS A 145 -15.74 6.81 -4.36
CA LYS A 145 -14.43 7.18 -3.77
C LYS A 145 -14.54 7.56 -2.29
N LYS A 146 -15.63 8.25 -1.89
CA LYS A 146 -15.89 8.61 -0.48
C LYS A 146 -16.26 7.39 0.35
N ASP A 147 -16.90 6.37 -0.23
CA ASP A 147 -17.19 5.09 0.41
C ASP A 147 -15.89 4.36 0.78
N GLY A 148 -14.78 4.62 0.07
CA GLY A 148 -13.45 4.07 0.35
C GLY A 148 -12.84 3.25 -0.77
N PHE A 149 -13.46 3.19 -1.96
CA PHE A 149 -12.84 2.56 -3.12
C PHE A 149 -11.65 3.40 -3.63
N ARG A 150 -10.47 2.79 -3.64
CA ARG A 150 -9.25 3.43 -4.15
C ARG A 150 -9.29 3.60 -5.66
N PHE A 151 -9.82 2.59 -6.35
CA PHE A 151 -9.95 2.52 -7.80
C PHE A 151 -11.42 2.46 -8.16
N VAL A 152 -11.87 3.30 -9.10
CA VAL A 152 -13.25 3.35 -9.57
C VAL A 152 -13.24 3.47 -11.08
N TYR A 153 -13.79 2.48 -11.75
CA TYR A 153 -13.91 2.42 -13.21
C TYR A 153 -15.39 2.33 -13.58
N THR A 154 -15.80 3.02 -14.62
CA THR A 154 -17.20 3.02 -15.08
C THR A 154 -17.26 2.70 -16.55
N LEU A 155 -17.95 1.60 -16.91
CA LEU A 155 -18.24 1.14 -18.25
C LEU A 155 -19.68 1.56 -18.58
N LYS A 156 -19.87 2.40 -19.60
CA LYS A 156 -21.14 3.05 -19.89
C LYS A 156 -21.88 2.47 -21.11
N SER A 157 -21.18 1.66 -21.89
CA SER A 157 -21.72 1.07 -23.10
C SER A 157 -21.39 -0.41 -23.21
N GLU A 158 -22.09 -1.13 -24.07
CA GLU A 158 -21.76 -2.53 -24.41
C GLU A 158 -20.39 -2.64 -25.07
N ALA A 159 -20.01 -1.64 -25.86
CA ALA A 159 -18.67 -1.57 -26.45
C ALA A 159 -17.60 -1.42 -25.39
N ASP A 160 -17.78 -0.53 -24.38
CA ASP A 160 -16.84 -0.41 -23.26
C ASP A 160 -16.63 -1.75 -22.56
N ILE A 161 -17.70 -2.52 -22.36
CA ILE A 161 -17.66 -3.82 -21.71
C ILE A 161 -16.94 -4.86 -22.58
N ALA A 162 -17.24 -4.90 -23.88
CA ALA A 162 -16.68 -5.87 -24.82
C ALA A 162 -15.17 -5.63 -25.07
N GLU A 163 -14.76 -4.36 -25.12
CA GLU A 163 -13.38 -3.96 -25.37
C GLU A 163 -12.56 -3.76 -24.07
N CYS A 164 -13.14 -4.08 -22.94
CA CYS A 164 -12.45 -3.91 -21.64
C CYS A 164 -11.33 -4.93 -21.48
N GLU A 165 -10.16 -4.45 -21.11
CA GLU A 165 -9.04 -5.26 -20.69
C GLU A 165 -8.74 -5.01 -19.21
N ILE A 166 -8.67 -6.08 -18.43
CA ILE A 166 -8.24 -5.98 -17.01
C ILE A 166 -6.77 -6.37 -16.90
N VAL A 167 -5.97 -5.41 -16.48
CA VAL A 167 -4.53 -5.59 -16.22
C VAL A 167 -4.29 -5.64 -14.72
N ARG A 168 -3.64 -6.71 -14.28
CA ARG A 168 -3.22 -6.87 -12.87
C ARG A 168 -1.83 -6.31 -12.73
N THR A 169 -1.67 -5.39 -11.79
CA THR A 169 -0.38 -4.75 -11.51
C THR A 169 0.10 -5.11 -10.12
N PRO A 170 1.39 -5.35 -9.92
CA PRO A 170 1.95 -5.48 -8.58
C PRO A 170 1.64 -4.23 -7.76
N LEU A 171 1.50 -4.38 -6.44
CA LEU A 171 1.48 -3.21 -5.55
C LEU A 171 2.80 -2.45 -5.65
N TRP A 172 2.79 -1.16 -5.39
CA TRP A 172 4.00 -0.31 -5.43
C TRP A 172 5.13 -0.84 -4.54
N SER A 173 4.76 -1.51 -3.43
CA SER A 173 5.68 -2.16 -2.51
C SER A 173 6.20 -3.52 -2.99
N ASP A 174 5.58 -4.12 -4.01
CA ASP A 174 6.00 -5.41 -4.55
C ASP A 174 7.15 -5.24 -5.54
N LYS A 175 8.34 -5.60 -5.10
CA LYS A 175 9.59 -5.65 -5.86
C LYS A 175 10.20 -7.05 -5.83
N LYS A 176 9.36 -8.09 -5.76
CA LYS A 176 9.80 -9.49 -5.66
C LYS A 176 10.65 -9.95 -6.84
N SER A 177 10.53 -9.31 -7.99
CA SER A 177 11.41 -9.55 -9.15
C SER A 177 12.84 -9.05 -8.94
N GLU A 178 13.04 -8.04 -8.07
CA GLU A 178 14.34 -7.47 -7.74
C GLU A 178 15.02 -8.35 -6.70
N ARG A 179 16.12 -8.99 -7.10
CA ARG A 179 16.81 -9.97 -6.24
C ARG A 179 18.03 -9.42 -5.52
N GLY A 180 18.37 -8.16 -5.77
CA GLY A 180 19.61 -7.57 -5.32
C GLY A 180 20.80 -7.92 -6.23
N PRO A 181 22.03 -7.76 -5.76
CA PRO A 181 22.41 -7.47 -4.37
C PRO A 181 22.04 -6.04 -3.93
N PHE A 182 21.78 -5.87 -2.62
CA PHE A 182 21.42 -4.58 -2.02
C PHE A 182 22.38 -4.20 -0.90
N ASP A 183 22.60 -2.89 -0.71
CA ASP A 183 23.20 -2.31 0.47
C ASP A 183 22.10 -1.52 1.20
N ILE A 184 21.62 -2.06 2.33
CA ILE A 184 20.50 -1.49 3.09
C ILE A 184 21.08 -0.57 4.16
N ILE A 185 20.77 0.73 4.08
CA ILE A 185 21.38 1.78 4.89
C ILE A 185 20.40 2.22 5.96
N GLY A 186 20.86 2.26 7.23
CA GLY A 186 20.10 2.68 8.40
C GLY A 186 19.78 4.18 8.41
N ASP A 187 19.24 4.62 9.55
CA ASP A 187 18.77 5.98 9.77
C ASP A 187 19.92 7.00 9.63
N VAL A 188 19.77 7.96 8.73
CA VAL A 188 20.84 8.91 8.37
C VAL A 188 20.79 10.20 9.19
N HIS A 189 19.60 10.74 9.40
CA HIS A 189 19.37 11.95 10.21
C HIS A 189 20.32 13.12 9.89
N GLY A 190 20.49 13.46 8.61
CA GLY A 190 21.32 14.59 8.21
C GLY A 190 22.84 14.40 8.44
N CYS A 191 23.31 13.17 8.72
CA CYS A 191 24.73 12.83 8.84
C CYS A 191 25.32 12.59 7.46
N PHE A 192 25.53 13.68 6.69
CA PHE A 192 25.97 13.60 5.28
C PHE A 192 27.38 13.05 5.13
N ASP A 193 28.32 13.48 5.97
CA ASP A 193 29.71 13.05 5.88
C ASP A 193 29.86 11.55 6.14
N GLU A 194 29.16 11.04 7.15
CA GLU A 194 29.13 9.62 7.48
C GLU A 194 28.44 8.81 6.37
N LEU A 195 27.40 9.37 5.72
CA LEU A 195 26.75 8.73 4.58
C LEU A 195 27.68 8.67 3.38
N ALA A 196 28.39 9.74 3.07
CA ALA A 196 29.34 9.77 1.97
C ALA A 196 30.51 8.79 2.19
N GLU A 197 31.06 8.76 3.40
CA GLU A 197 32.11 7.81 3.79
C GLU A 197 31.62 6.35 3.73
N MET A 198 30.42 6.07 4.22
CA MET A 198 29.78 4.74 4.15
C MET A 198 29.65 4.29 2.68
N LEU A 199 29.07 5.13 1.83
CA LEU A 199 28.89 4.80 0.42
C LEU A 199 30.22 4.52 -0.27
N GLN A 200 31.28 5.30 0.02
CA GLN A 200 32.63 5.04 -0.50
C GLN A 200 33.19 3.69 -0.03
N LYS A 201 33.04 3.36 1.26
CA LYS A 201 33.44 2.06 1.81
C LYS A 201 32.70 0.88 1.17
N LEU A 202 31.43 1.08 0.81
CA LEU A 202 30.61 0.09 0.08
C LEU A 202 30.98 -0.04 -1.39
N GLY A 203 31.85 0.85 -1.91
CA GLY A 203 32.34 0.84 -3.29
C GLY A 203 31.55 1.74 -4.25
N TYR A 204 30.69 2.64 -3.72
CA TYR A 204 30.00 3.64 -4.57
C TYR A 204 30.97 4.74 -5.01
N ALA A 205 30.84 5.17 -6.24
CA ALA A 205 31.52 6.38 -6.74
C ALA A 205 30.70 7.60 -6.29
N VAL A 206 31.16 8.25 -5.21
CA VAL A 206 30.48 9.40 -4.60
C VAL A 206 31.03 10.71 -5.17
N ASP A 207 30.13 11.56 -5.68
CA ASP A 207 30.38 12.94 -6.04
C ASP A 207 29.61 13.84 -5.04
N ALA A 208 30.33 14.29 -4.03
CA ALA A 208 29.74 15.09 -2.94
C ALA A 208 29.37 16.51 -3.41
N GLU A 209 30.06 17.08 -4.44
CA GLU A 209 29.77 18.41 -4.96
C GLU A 209 28.42 18.45 -5.72
N ASN A 210 28.13 17.38 -6.48
CA ASN A 210 26.90 17.26 -7.26
C ASN A 210 25.83 16.40 -6.56
N PHE A 211 26.08 15.97 -5.33
CA PHE A 211 25.16 15.11 -4.55
C PHE A 211 24.74 13.86 -5.34
N ALA A 212 25.70 13.15 -5.89
CA ALA A 212 25.47 11.94 -6.67
C ALA A 212 26.31 10.77 -6.17
N ALA A 213 25.78 9.56 -6.28
CA ALA A 213 26.53 8.36 -6.01
C ALA A 213 26.11 7.24 -6.96
N ALA A 214 27.09 6.68 -7.66
CA ALA A 214 26.88 5.55 -8.56
C ALA A 214 27.24 4.24 -7.84
N PRO A 215 26.33 3.25 -7.82
CA PRO A 215 26.60 1.98 -7.16
C PRO A 215 27.64 1.15 -7.93
N PRO A 216 28.35 0.24 -7.23
CA PRO A 216 29.12 -0.79 -7.90
C PRO A 216 28.20 -1.69 -8.74
N GLU A 217 28.80 -2.34 -9.75
CA GLU A 217 28.03 -3.14 -10.72
C GLU A 217 27.08 -4.14 -10.06
N GLY A 218 25.82 -4.12 -10.50
CA GLY A 218 24.78 -5.01 -10.05
C GLY A 218 24.17 -4.69 -8.67
N ARG A 219 24.72 -3.75 -7.89
CA ARG A 219 24.17 -3.39 -6.56
C ARG A 219 23.24 -2.18 -6.63
N ARG A 220 22.43 -2.02 -5.60
CA ARG A 220 21.60 -0.83 -5.33
C ARG A 220 21.52 -0.56 -3.84
N ALA A 221 21.47 0.70 -3.48
CA ALA A 221 21.18 1.11 -2.11
C ALA A 221 19.68 0.97 -1.78
N VAL A 222 19.37 0.73 -0.49
CA VAL A 222 18.00 0.81 0.04
C VAL A 222 18.04 1.60 1.34
N PHE A 223 17.51 2.82 1.35
CA PHE A 223 17.48 3.67 2.53
C PHE A 223 16.26 3.35 3.40
N LEU A 224 16.49 3.23 4.72
CA LEU A 224 15.43 2.93 5.70
C LEU A 224 14.59 4.15 6.10
N GLY A 225 14.86 5.33 5.52
CA GLY A 225 14.18 6.57 5.89
C GLY A 225 14.90 7.30 7.03
N ASP A 226 14.18 8.21 7.69
CA ASP A 226 14.73 9.17 8.63
C ASP A 226 15.99 9.85 8.07
N LEU A 227 15.81 10.41 6.86
CA LEU A 227 16.87 11.08 6.11
C LEU A 227 17.28 12.39 6.74
N CYS A 228 16.34 13.07 7.38
CA CYS A 228 16.47 14.42 7.91
C CYS A 228 16.30 14.48 9.43
N ASP A 229 16.43 15.68 9.96
CA ASP A 229 16.37 16.07 11.37
C ASP A 229 17.63 15.67 12.18
N ARG A 230 17.90 16.45 13.21
CA ARG A 230 18.98 16.26 14.19
C ARG A 230 20.37 16.56 13.68
N GLY A 231 20.78 16.02 12.56
CA GLY A 231 22.14 16.20 12.01
C GLY A 231 22.30 17.52 11.23
N PRO A 232 23.54 17.87 10.86
CA PRO A 232 23.86 19.16 10.25
C PRO A 232 23.58 19.24 8.75
N GLY A 233 23.58 18.12 8.01
CA GLY A 233 23.55 18.08 6.52
C GLY A 233 22.22 17.55 5.97
N ASN A 234 21.08 18.14 6.41
CA ASN A 234 19.75 17.64 6.00
C ASN A 234 19.47 17.85 4.51
N VAL A 235 19.86 19.01 3.97
CA VAL A 235 19.68 19.33 2.55
C VAL A 235 20.56 18.47 1.67
N GLU A 236 21.81 18.24 2.08
CA GLU A 236 22.81 17.43 1.38
C GLU A 236 22.35 15.97 1.28
N VAL A 237 21.89 15.40 2.41
CA VAL A 237 21.35 14.03 2.43
C VAL A 237 20.11 13.90 1.53
N LEU A 238 19.16 14.86 1.63
CA LEU A 238 17.97 14.84 0.78
C LEU A 238 18.34 14.90 -0.70
N ARG A 239 19.27 15.79 -1.10
CA ARG A 239 19.72 15.89 -2.49
C ARG A 239 20.35 14.58 -2.97
N LEU A 240 21.27 14.01 -2.19
CA LEU A 240 21.97 12.78 -2.55
C LEU A 240 21.00 11.61 -2.73
N VAL A 241 20.11 11.40 -1.74
CA VAL A 241 19.16 10.28 -1.79
C VAL A 241 18.12 10.47 -2.91
N MET A 242 17.62 11.69 -3.13
CA MET A 242 16.72 12.00 -4.23
C MET A 242 17.38 11.70 -5.59
N ASN A 243 18.63 12.12 -5.79
CA ASN A 243 19.37 11.87 -7.04
C ASN A 243 19.65 10.37 -7.25
N MET A 244 20.03 9.64 -6.20
CA MET A 244 20.21 8.18 -6.26
C MET A 244 18.89 7.45 -6.59
N CYS A 245 17.77 7.88 -6.01
CA CYS A 245 16.47 7.30 -6.34
C CYS A 245 16.03 7.63 -7.77
N ALA A 246 16.23 8.86 -8.23
CA ALA A 246 15.87 9.30 -9.58
C ALA A 246 16.68 8.59 -10.66
N SER A 247 17.97 8.30 -10.41
CA SER A 247 18.84 7.54 -11.32
C SER A 247 18.60 6.02 -11.29
N GLY A 248 17.78 5.53 -10.36
CA GLY A 248 17.56 4.09 -10.15
C GLY A 248 18.71 3.40 -9.39
N ALA A 249 19.65 4.16 -8.83
CA ALA A 249 20.74 3.66 -8.00
C ALA A 249 20.27 3.25 -6.59
N ALA A 250 19.11 3.73 -6.15
CA ALA A 250 18.58 3.44 -4.82
C ALA A 250 17.06 3.29 -4.79
N TYR A 251 16.60 2.59 -3.76
CA TYR A 251 15.25 2.63 -3.20
C TYR A 251 15.26 3.37 -1.87
N CYS A 252 14.13 3.95 -1.48
CA CYS A 252 13.97 4.60 -0.19
C CYS A 252 12.57 4.32 0.36
N VAL A 253 12.46 3.97 1.64
CA VAL A 253 11.20 3.98 2.38
C VAL A 253 11.16 5.21 3.29
N PRO A 254 9.98 5.78 3.60
CA PRO A 254 9.92 6.94 4.48
C PRO A 254 10.12 6.54 5.94
N GLY A 255 10.85 7.36 6.69
CA GLY A 255 10.83 7.34 8.14
C GLY A 255 9.75 8.26 8.72
N ASN A 256 9.59 8.24 10.04
CA ASN A 256 8.62 9.09 10.71
C ASN A 256 9.03 10.59 10.68
N HIS A 257 10.33 10.90 10.66
CA HIS A 257 10.85 12.24 10.48
C HIS A 257 10.53 12.78 9.07
N ASP A 258 10.78 11.99 8.03
CA ASP A 258 10.43 12.32 6.64
C ASP A 258 8.92 12.58 6.49
N ALA A 259 8.09 11.73 7.11
CA ALA A 259 6.64 11.90 7.08
C ALA A 259 6.17 13.18 7.83
N LYS A 260 6.90 13.59 8.87
CA LYS A 260 6.62 14.82 9.62
C LYS A 260 7.04 16.05 8.81
N LEU A 261 8.21 16.01 8.17
CA LEU A 261 8.69 17.04 7.25
C LEU A 261 7.70 17.23 6.08
N LEU A 262 7.22 16.16 5.46
CA LEU A 262 6.22 16.21 4.40
C LEU A 262 4.93 16.91 4.84
N LYS A 263 4.46 16.65 6.07
CA LYS A 263 3.28 17.36 6.62
C LYS A 263 3.53 18.85 6.72
N HIS A 264 4.70 19.27 7.18
CA HIS A 264 5.10 20.67 7.26
C HIS A 264 5.14 21.32 5.88
N LEU A 265 5.83 20.73 4.91
CA LEU A 265 5.93 21.21 3.53
C LEU A 265 4.58 21.34 2.82
N ARG A 266 3.57 20.59 3.29
CA ARG A 266 2.17 20.69 2.83
C ARG A 266 1.33 21.71 3.62
N GLY A 267 1.96 22.55 4.41
CA GLY A 267 1.30 23.61 5.19
C GLY A 267 0.47 23.12 6.37
N LYS A 268 0.71 21.88 6.85
CA LYS A 268 0.07 21.40 8.06
C LYS A 268 0.84 21.89 9.27
N ASP A 269 0.11 22.24 10.32
CA ASP A 269 0.71 22.51 11.62
C ASP A 269 1.31 21.24 12.21
N VAL A 270 2.60 21.29 12.55
CA VAL A 270 3.35 20.18 13.16
C VAL A 270 4.24 20.72 14.28
N GLN A 271 4.38 19.94 15.35
CA GLN A 271 5.32 20.28 16.42
C GLN A 271 6.76 20.25 15.88
N ARG A 272 7.48 21.37 16.02
CA ARG A 272 8.87 21.52 15.58
C ARG A 272 9.84 20.97 16.65
N THR A 273 9.77 19.66 16.88
CA THR A 273 10.60 18.95 17.88
C THR A 273 11.47 17.90 17.20
N HIS A 274 12.48 17.42 17.91
CA HIS A 274 13.40 16.36 17.47
C HIS A 274 14.23 16.73 16.23
N GLY A 275 14.62 18.01 16.11
CA GLY A 275 15.51 18.50 15.04
C GLY A 275 14.82 18.98 13.78
N LEU A 276 13.48 18.95 13.71
CA LEU A 276 12.73 19.41 12.54
C LEU A 276 12.90 20.93 12.30
N ASP A 277 13.09 21.72 13.34
CA ASP A 277 13.35 23.17 13.27
C ASP A 277 14.61 23.46 12.45
N ALA A 278 15.71 22.75 12.73
CA ALA A 278 16.95 22.88 11.97
C ALA A 278 16.80 22.46 10.49
N THR A 279 16.04 21.39 10.24
CA THR A 279 15.72 20.95 8.86
C THR A 279 14.92 22.01 8.10
N ILE A 280 13.93 22.63 8.77
CA ILE A 280 13.12 23.69 8.17
C ILE A 280 14.00 24.92 7.85
N GLU A 281 14.86 25.35 8.78
CA GLU A 281 15.78 26.48 8.59
C GLU A 281 16.70 26.25 7.38
N GLN A 282 17.28 25.08 7.25
CA GLN A 282 18.11 24.71 6.09
C GLN A 282 17.32 24.71 4.77
N LEU A 283 16.07 24.19 4.78
CA LEU A 283 15.20 24.21 3.61
C LEU A 283 14.68 25.60 3.25
N ASP A 284 14.47 26.47 4.23
CA ASP A 284 14.07 27.87 3.99
C ASP A 284 15.20 28.67 3.32
N GLY A 285 16.44 28.27 3.52
CA GLY A 285 17.61 28.76 2.76
C GLY A 285 17.67 28.28 1.30
N GLN A 286 16.83 27.34 0.89
CA GLN A 286 16.76 26.80 -0.48
C GLN A 286 15.64 27.51 -1.29
N ASN A 287 15.73 27.37 -2.63
CA ASN A 287 14.68 27.88 -3.50
C ASN A 287 13.37 27.09 -3.35
N GLU A 288 12.26 27.70 -3.78
CA GLU A 288 10.93 27.09 -3.65
C GLU A 288 10.77 25.81 -4.49
N ASP A 289 11.45 25.73 -5.64
CA ASP A 289 11.38 24.55 -6.50
C ASP A 289 11.98 23.34 -5.81
N PHE A 290 13.13 23.46 -5.17
CA PHE A 290 13.74 22.37 -4.42
C PHE A 290 12.83 21.91 -3.24
N ARG A 291 12.24 22.85 -2.48
CA ARG A 291 11.28 22.49 -1.43
C ARG A 291 10.08 21.72 -1.98
N ARG A 292 9.62 22.07 -3.16
CA ARG A 292 8.54 21.36 -3.85
C ARG A 292 8.98 19.96 -4.30
N GLU A 293 10.19 19.85 -4.84
CA GLU A 293 10.78 18.56 -5.24
C GLU A 293 10.91 17.61 -4.04
N VAL A 294 11.41 18.10 -2.89
CA VAL A 294 11.46 17.33 -1.63
C VAL A 294 10.07 16.86 -1.22
N ALA A 295 9.07 17.75 -1.27
CA ALA A 295 7.70 17.36 -0.91
C ALA A 295 7.13 16.29 -1.86
N VAL A 296 7.40 16.39 -3.16
CA VAL A 296 6.97 15.40 -4.17
C VAL A 296 7.69 14.06 -3.94
N PHE A 297 9.00 14.08 -3.70
CA PHE A 297 9.79 12.89 -3.41
C PHE A 297 9.27 12.16 -2.16
N LEU A 298 9.14 12.86 -1.04
CA LEU A 298 8.68 12.25 0.22
C LEU A 298 7.24 11.72 0.13
N ASP A 299 6.37 12.37 -0.66
CA ASP A 299 5.01 11.89 -0.91
C ASP A 299 4.96 10.63 -1.76
N GLY A 300 5.91 10.49 -2.68
CA GLY A 300 6.05 9.34 -3.56
C GLY A 300 6.61 8.10 -2.87
N LEU A 301 7.20 8.23 -1.67
CA LEU A 301 7.83 7.09 -0.97
C LEU A 301 6.81 6.04 -0.54
N VAL A 302 7.12 4.79 -0.83
CA VAL A 302 6.32 3.61 -0.50
C VAL A 302 6.67 3.15 0.91
N SER A 303 5.66 2.77 1.71
CA SER A 303 5.84 2.47 3.14
C SER A 303 6.81 1.32 3.43
N HIS A 304 6.97 0.37 2.51
CA HIS A 304 7.88 -0.76 2.61
C HIS A 304 8.12 -1.36 1.24
N TYR A 305 9.15 -2.15 1.10
CA TYR A 305 9.39 -2.98 -0.07
C TYR A 305 9.48 -4.45 0.30
N VAL A 306 8.99 -5.30 -0.60
CA VAL A 306 9.13 -6.76 -0.57
C VAL A 306 9.96 -7.16 -1.77
N PHE A 307 11.18 -7.63 -1.53
CA PHE A 307 12.17 -8.00 -2.53
C PHE A 307 12.38 -9.51 -2.61
N ASP A 308 13.14 -9.95 -3.60
CA ASP A 308 13.73 -11.28 -3.74
C ASP A 308 12.73 -12.42 -3.52
N GLY A 309 11.66 -12.44 -4.32
CA GLY A 309 10.63 -13.46 -4.20
C GLY A 309 9.89 -13.46 -2.86
N GLY A 310 9.99 -12.39 -2.08
CA GLY A 310 9.41 -12.29 -0.74
C GLY A 310 10.37 -12.69 0.38
N ARG A 311 11.66 -12.89 0.09
CA ARG A 311 12.67 -13.28 1.09
C ARG A 311 13.25 -12.11 1.88
N LEU A 312 13.13 -10.88 1.36
CA LEU A 312 13.59 -9.66 2.01
C LEU A 312 12.44 -8.64 2.10
N VAL A 313 12.25 -8.08 3.27
CA VAL A 313 11.32 -6.97 3.53
C VAL A 313 12.10 -5.83 4.16
N VAL A 314 11.90 -4.62 3.64
CA VAL A 314 12.52 -3.40 4.15
C VAL A 314 11.42 -2.41 4.54
N ALA A 315 11.44 -1.95 5.78
CA ALA A 315 10.50 -0.95 6.30
C ALA A 315 11.17 -0.20 7.46
N HIS A 316 10.93 1.11 7.60
CA HIS A 316 11.61 1.93 8.59
C HIS A 316 11.52 1.39 10.03
N ALA A 317 10.32 1.15 10.56
CA ALA A 317 10.14 0.59 11.91
C ALA A 317 9.79 -0.93 11.91
N GLY A 318 10.04 -1.61 10.79
CA GLY A 318 9.75 -3.03 10.59
C GLY A 318 8.32 -3.31 10.12
N LEU A 319 8.00 -4.61 9.92
CA LEU A 319 6.68 -5.01 9.43
C LEU A 319 6.39 -6.50 9.71
N PRO A 320 5.37 -6.86 10.50
CA PRO A 320 5.01 -8.25 10.76
C PRO A 320 4.45 -8.94 9.50
N GLU A 321 4.61 -10.26 9.41
CA GLU A 321 4.28 -11.07 8.23
C GLU A 321 2.88 -10.80 7.66
N LYS A 322 1.87 -10.68 8.54
CA LYS A 322 0.47 -10.42 8.17
C LYS A 322 0.22 -9.10 7.42
N LEU A 323 1.17 -8.15 7.49
CA LEU A 323 1.07 -6.83 6.85
C LEU A 323 1.96 -6.70 5.61
N GLN A 324 2.88 -7.64 5.36
CA GLN A 324 3.82 -7.60 4.24
C GLN A 324 3.09 -7.68 2.89
N GLY A 325 3.48 -6.84 1.95
CA GLY A 325 2.84 -6.78 0.63
C GLY A 325 1.39 -6.29 0.64
N ARG A 326 0.94 -5.64 1.75
CA ARG A 326 -0.38 -5.03 1.88
C ARG A 326 -0.26 -3.51 1.88
N ALA A 327 -1.38 -2.82 1.64
CA ALA A 327 -1.41 -1.38 1.54
C ALA A 327 -2.64 -0.80 2.26
N SER A 328 -2.40 -0.09 3.36
CA SER A 328 -3.42 0.64 4.13
C SER A 328 -2.76 1.72 4.99
N SER A 329 -3.57 2.59 5.58
CA SER A 329 -3.07 3.55 6.58
C SER A 329 -2.47 2.84 7.79
N ARG A 330 -3.01 1.68 8.19
CA ARG A 330 -2.46 0.87 9.28
C ARG A 330 -1.08 0.30 8.94
N VAL A 331 -0.91 -0.24 7.72
CA VAL A 331 0.41 -0.70 7.24
C VAL A 331 1.41 0.44 7.24
N ARG A 332 1.04 1.61 6.69
CA ARG A 332 1.90 2.79 6.68
C ARG A 332 2.25 3.25 8.10
N SER A 333 1.28 3.28 9.01
CA SER A 333 1.52 3.66 10.40
C SER A 333 2.50 2.71 11.09
N PHE A 334 2.32 1.41 10.90
CA PHE A 334 3.24 0.42 11.45
C PHE A 334 4.65 0.59 10.89
N CYS A 335 4.79 0.74 9.57
CA CYS A 335 6.10 0.96 8.94
C CYS A 335 6.84 2.21 9.47
N LEU A 336 6.10 3.25 9.88
CA LEU A 336 6.67 4.51 10.36
C LEU A 336 6.98 4.51 11.86
N TYR A 337 6.21 3.79 12.67
CA TYR A 337 6.24 3.95 14.13
C TYR A 337 6.42 2.62 14.89
N GLY A 338 6.36 1.48 14.20
CA GLY A 338 6.36 0.16 14.80
C GLY A 338 4.99 -0.20 15.41
N ASP A 339 4.99 -1.18 16.29
CA ASP A 339 3.81 -1.57 17.05
C ASP A 339 3.71 -0.71 18.30
N THR A 340 2.56 -0.09 18.51
CA THR A 340 2.28 0.78 19.66
C THR A 340 0.92 0.43 20.22
N ASP A 341 0.78 0.46 21.55
CA ASP A 341 -0.49 0.23 22.24
C ASP A 341 -1.39 1.48 22.26
N GLY A 342 -0.88 2.64 21.81
CA GLY A 342 -1.56 3.93 21.82
C GLY A 342 -1.37 4.71 23.12
N GLU A 343 -0.63 4.15 24.08
CA GLU A 343 -0.21 4.84 25.30
C GLU A 343 1.08 5.62 25.08
N THR A 344 1.36 6.55 25.99
CA THR A 344 2.62 7.29 26.04
C THR A 344 3.30 7.03 27.36
N ASP A 345 4.64 6.94 27.31
CA ASP A 345 5.47 6.80 28.52
C ASP A 345 5.54 8.13 29.32
N GLU A 346 6.27 8.11 30.44
CA GLU A 346 6.47 9.28 31.32
C GLU A 346 7.16 10.47 30.61
N PHE A 347 7.81 10.22 29.47
CA PHE A 347 8.43 11.25 28.63
C PHE A 347 7.54 11.72 27.48
N GLY A 348 6.30 11.21 27.40
CA GLY A 348 5.36 11.54 26.33
C GLY A 348 5.66 10.84 25.00
N LEU A 349 6.50 9.80 25.00
CA LEU A 349 6.80 9.00 23.81
C LEU A 349 5.84 7.81 23.71
N PRO A 350 5.44 7.38 22.49
CA PRO A 350 4.60 6.20 22.33
C PRO A 350 5.25 4.95 22.91
N VAL A 351 4.51 4.20 23.72
CA VAL A 351 4.93 2.89 24.23
C VAL A 351 4.99 1.92 23.05
N ARG A 352 6.17 1.31 22.85
CA ARG A 352 6.44 0.40 21.73
C ARG A 352 6.39 -1.03 22.20
N LEU A 353 5.67 -1.86 21.45
CA LEU A 353 5.59 -3.30 21.67
C LEU A 353 6.72 -4.01 20.91
N PRO A 354 7.31 -5.07 21.50
CA PRO A 354 8.47 -5.78 20.92
C PRO A 354 8.04 -6.74 19.80
N TRP A 355 7.42 -6.24 18.74
CA TRP A 355 6.87 -7.03 17.62
C TRP A 355 7.85 -8.04 17.02
N ALA A 356 9.16 -7.73 17.01
CA ALA A 356 10.20 -8.61 16.48
C ALA A 356 10.34 -9.91 17.30
N GLU A 357 10.03 -9.90 18.57
CA GLU A 357 10.05 -11.09 19.43
C GLU A 357 8.95 -12.08 19.06
N GLU A 358 7.84 -11.57 18.52
CA GLU A 358 6.70 -12.36 18.07
C GLU A 358 6.82 -12.75 16.59
N TYR A 359 7.80 -12.21 15.85
CA TYR A 359 7.95 -12.49 14.42
C TYR A 359 8.30 -13.97 14.20
N ARG A 360 7.59 -14.63 13.26
CA ARG A 360 7.80 -16.03 12.88
C ARG A 360 7.77 -16.22 11.35
N GLY A 361 7.81 -15.10 10.62
CA GLY A 361 7.80 -15.11 9.15
C GLY A 361 9.10 -15.67 8.56
N ARG A 362 9.07 -15.94 7.26
CA ARG A 362 10.23 -16.48 6.52
C ARG A 362 11.16 -15.41 5.96
N ALA A 363 10.64 -14.20 5.77
CA ALA A 363 11.41 -13.10 5.22
C ALA A 363 12.42 -12.58 6.23
N LEU A 364 13.62 -12.22 5.75
CA LEU A 364 14.49 -11.33 6.49
C LEU A 364 13.84 -9.94 6.50
N ILE A 365 13.66 -9.34 7.69
CA ILE A 365 13.18 -7.97 7.80
C ILE A 365 14.33 -7.08 8.23
N VAL A 366 14.60 -6.01 7.46
CA VAL A 366 15.61 -5.01 7.83
C VAL A 366 14.90 -3.71 8.15
N TYR A 367 15.21 -3.14 9.32
CA TYR A 367 14.56 -1.95 9.85
C TYR A 367 15.50 -1.10 10.74
N GLY A 368 15.08 0.12 11.07
CA GLY A 368 15.78 1.09 11.92
C GLY A 368 14.88 1.64 13.04
N HIS A 369 14.74 2.97 13.10
CA HIS A 369 13.79 3.72 13.93
C HIS A 369 14.11 3.77 15.43
N THR A 370 14.57 2.69 16.01
CA THR A 370 14.89 2.62 17.43
C THR A 370 16.36 2.34 17.59
N PRO A 371 17.16 3.32 18.02
CA PRO A 371 18.60 3.15 18.13
C PRO A 371 18.96 2.01 19.07
N VAL A 372 19.88 1.17 18.62
CA VAL A 372 20.48 0.06 19.36
C VAL A 372 22.02 0.24 19.38
N PRO A 373 22.72 -0.18 20.44
CA PRO A 373 24.17 -0.02 20.51
C PRO A 373 24.92 -0.81 19.42
N GLU A 374 24.38 -1.94 19.01
CA GLU A 374 24.91 -2.82 17.96
C GLU A 374 23.76 -3.41 17.14
N VAL A 375 24.04 -3.89 15.92
CA VAL A 375 23.06 -4.56 15.07
C VAL A 375 22.36 -5.68 15.83
N ARG A 376 21.04 -5.60 15.92
CA ARG A 376 20.22 -6.55 16.67
C ARG A 376 19.38 -7.40 15.73
N ASN A 377 19.59 -8.72 15.77
CA ASN A 377 18.79 -9.69 15.04
C ASN A 377 17.90 -10.46 16.01
N VAL A 378 16.58 -10.37 15.81
CA VAL A 378 15.59 -11.11 16.60
C VAL A 378 14.66 -11.84 15.63
N ASN A 379 14.72 -13.17 15.61
CA ASN A 379 13.87 -14.03 14.76
C ASN A 379 13.91 -13.68 13.25
N GLY A 380 15.03 -13.15 12.75
CA GLY A 380 15.14 -12.70 11.36
C GLY A 380 14.64 -11.26 11.11
N ALA A 381 14.27 -10.52 12.14
CA ALA A 381 14.09 -9.08 12.10
C ALA A 381 15.38 -8.40 12.59
N VAL A 382 16.05 -7.67 11.69
CA VAL A 382 17.38 -7.08 11.91
C VAL A 382 17.24 -5.57 11.99
N CYS A 383 17.49 -5.03 13.21
CA CYS A 383 17.60 -3.59 13.44
C CYS A 383 19.02 -3.14 13.15
N ILE A 384 19.19 -2.15 12.26
CA ILE A 384 20.48 -1.58 11.87
C ILE A 384 20.60 -0.08 12.18
N ASP A 385 19.64 0.51 12.89
CA ASP A 385 19.82 1.86 13.44
C ASP A 385 20.75 1.79 14.64
N THR A 386 22.01 2.13 14.42
CA THR A 386 23.05 2.13 15.46
C THR A 386 23.36 3.53 15.96
N GLY A 387 22.41 4.47 15.78
CA GLY A 387 22.40 5.76 16.43
C GLY A 387 23.46 6.74 15.91
N CYS A 388 23.69 6.79 14.60
CA CYS A 388 24.69 7.66 13.97
C CYS A 388 24.67 9.09 14.53
N VAL A 389 23.53 9.75 14.48
CA VAL A 389 23.36 11.14 14.93
C VAL A 389 23.52 11.35 16.45
N PHE A 390 23.52 10.27 17.22
CA PHE A 390 23.74 10.28 18.68
C PHE A 390 25.18 9.92 19.07
N GLY A 391 26.12 9.93 18.12
CA GLY A 391 27.52 9.56 18.34
C GLY A 391 27.80 8.06 18.21
N GLY A 392 26.82 7.29 17.73
CA GLY A 392 27.00 5.90 17.33
C GLY A 392 27.61 5.77 15.94
N LYS A 393 27.16 4.78 15.16
CA LYS A 393 27.64 4.51 13.80
C LYS A 393 26.51 4.58 12.80
N LEU A 394 26.79 4.98 11.57
CA LEU A 394 25.91 4.67 10.44
C LEU A 394 26.20 3.23 10.01
N THR A 395 25.14 2.41 9.94
CA THR A 395 25.28 0.99 9.60
C THR A 395 24.58 0.66 8.29
N ALA A 396 25.22 -0.13 7.47
CA ALA A 396 24.63 -0.74 6.29
C ALA A 396 24.66 -2.27 6.41
N LEU A 397 23.59 -2.93 5.96
CA LEU A 397 23.51 -4.39 5.84
C LEU A 397 23.61 -4.77 4.37
N ARG A 398 24.60 -5.57 4.00
CA ARG A 398 24.76 -6.11 2.65
C ARG A 398 23.88 -7.34 2.45
N TYR A 399 23.07 -7.35 1.42
CA TYR A 399 22.21 -8.48 1.05
C TYR A 399 22.60 -9.01 -0.32
N PRO A 400 22.71 -10.32 -0.54
CA PRO A 400 22.27 -11.43 0.34
C PRO A 400 23.30 -11.90 1.38
N GLU A 401 24.50 -11.29 1.45
CA GLU A 401 25.63 -11.73 2.29
C GLU A 401 25.27 -11.66 3.79
N ARG A 402 24.43 -10.72 4.19
CA ARG A 402 24.02 -10.42 5.58
C ARG A 402 25.17 -9.94 6.48
N GLU A 403 26.12 -9.25 5.85
CA GLU A 403 27.23 -8.59 6.53
C GLU A 403 26.85 -7.14 6.85
N SER A 404 27.25 -6.64 8.02
CA SER A 404 26.99 -5.27 8.49
C SER A 404 28.28 -4.57 8.94
#